data_37ddb61de73b8868efff19792f385366
#
_entry.id   37ddb61de73b8868efff19792f385366
#
_cell.length_a   1.000
_cell.length_b   1.000
_cell.length_c   1.000
_cell.angle_alpha   90.00
_cell.angle_beta   90.00
_cell.angle_gamma   90.00
#
_symmetry.space_group_name_H-M   'P 1'
#
loop_
_entity.id
_entity.type
_entity.pdbx_description
1 polymer ?
#
loop_
_entity_poly.entity_id
_entity_poly.type
_entity_poly.pdbx_seq_one_letter_code
_entity_poly.pdbx_strand_id
1 'polypeptide(L)'
;MTVDELLNIPQLVQTSENTWKVDGLLIPKTWGQGRTAFGGISAGMLYTAVKQQVTDNRVLRSFTTNFVGPLSLEAPFSIEVTLLRTGKNVSQFTAHATQDGKSCVFSQACFGIARDSGICVENTEKHDMPQPNKAKFIPQIPKVTPKFLRYFDLAIEDGGVPFTRRKTSHYHGFMRFKQAPEAITDAHIITMIDAWPPTLLQMMKLPAPASTVSWNLEFIHPHKPVSPTDWFAYKAHTRQAADGYGHTEATIWDKDNEVIAISRQTVAIFD
;
A
#
# COMPACT_ATOMS: atom_id res chain seq x y z
N MET A 1 -16.03 -3.41 -9.53
CA MET A 1 -15.22 -4.38 -8.78
C MET A 1 -14.86 -3.75 -7.44
N THR A 2 -15.14 -4.44 -6.35
CA THR A 2 -14.75 -4.09 -4.98
C THR A 2 -13.27 -4.40 -4.75
N VAL A 3 -12.74 -4.03 -3.59
CA VAL A 3 -11.37 -4.40 -3.20
C VAL A 3 -11.25 -5.92 -3.05
N ASP A 4 -12.24 -6.58 -2.44
CA ASP A 4 -12.24 -8.04 -2.25
C ASP A 4 -12.20 -8.78 -3.59
N GLU A 5 -13.00 -8.34 -4.57
CA GLU A 5 -13.00 -8.95 -5.92
C GLU A 5 -11.64 -8.84 -6.62
N LEU A 6 -10.90 -7.74 -6.42
CA LEU A 6 -9.57 -7.55 -7.01
C LEU A 6 -8.47 -8.31 -6.26
N LEU A 7 -8.58 -8.38 -4.94
CA LEU A 7 -7.63 -9.12 -4.13
C LEU A 7 -7.87 -10.62 -4.15
N ASN A 8 -9.05 -11.08 -4.56
CA ASN A 8 -9.36 -12.51 -4.78
C ASN A 8 -8.86 -12.96 -6.16
N ILE A 9 -7.55 -13.02 -6.33
CA ILE A 9 -6.93 -13.46 -7.58
C ILE A 9 -7.05 -15.00 -7.73
N PRO A 10 -7.10 -15.53 -8.98
CA PRO A 10 -7.10 -16.96 -9.22
C PRO A 10 -5.88 -17.67 -8.59
N GLN A 11 -6.02 -18.96 -8.33
CA GLN A 11 -4.92 -19.78 -7.84
C GLN A 11 -3.76 -19.76 -8.83
N LEU A 12 -2.55 -19.53 -8.35
CA LEU A 12 -1.35 -19.56 -9.18
C LEU A 12 -1.02 -21.01 -9.60
N VAL A 13 -0.58 -21.14 -10.84
CA VAL A 13 -0.10 -22.41 -11.40
C VAL A 13 1.42 -22.49 -11.25
N GLN A 14 1.90 -23.60 -10.73
CA GLN A 14 3.35 -23.85 -10.62
C GLN A 14 3.98 -23.99 -12.00
N THR A 15 4.99 -23.18 -12.29
CA THR A 15 5.72 -23.19 -13.58
C THR A 15 7.11 -23.81 -13.47
N SER A 16 7.69 -23.80 -12.25
CA SER A 16 8.94 -24.52 -11.93
C SER A 16 8.97 -24.89 -10.44
N GLU A 17 10.04 -25.51 -9.95
CA GLU A 17 10.17 -25.97 -8.56
C GLU A 17 9.81 -24.90 -7.52
N ASN A 18 10.22 -23.66 -7.74
CA ASN A 18 10.04 -22.56 -6.78
C ASN A 18 9.33 -21.35 -7.41
N THR A 19 8.61 -21.53 -8.52
CA THR A 19 7.98 -20.45 -9.25
C THR A 19 6.54 -20.79 -9.61
N TRP A 20 5.63 -19.82 -9.39
CA TRP A 20 4.20 -19.90 -9.70
C TRP A 20 3.77 -18.68 -10.48
N LYS A 21 2.75 -18.83 -11.30
CA LYS A 21 2.26 -17.76 -12.17
C LYS A 21 0.75 -17.75 -12.27
N VAL A 22 0.19 -16.56 -12.44
CA VAL A 22 -1.19 -16.33 -12.84
C VAL A 22 -1.21 -15.32 -14.00
N ASP A 23 -2.00 -15.62 -15.02
CA ASP A 23 -2.14 -14.80 -16.23
C ASP A 23 -3.54 -14.21 -16.34
N GLY A 24 -3.71 -13.18 -17.17
CA GLY A 24 -5.00 -12.64 -17.54
C GLY A 24 -5.68 -11.77 -16.47
N LEU A 25 -4.94 -11.29 -15.47
CA LEU A 25 -5.45 -10.38 -14.46
C LEU A 25 -5.79 -9.02 -15.07
N LEU A 26 -6.83 -8.36 -14.55
CA LEU A 26 -7.29 -7.08 -15.03
C LEU A 26 -7.55 -6.11 -13.86
N ILE A 27 -7.16 -4.85 -14.03
CA ILE A 27 -7.55 -3.77 -13.11
C ILE A 27 -8.47 -2.80 -13.86
N PRO A 28 -9.70 -2.58 -13.39
CA PRO A 28 -10.66 -1.74 -14.07
C PRO A 28 -10.32 -0.24 -13.95
N LYS A 29 -10.81 0.58 -14.88
CA LYS A 29 -10.61 2.05 -14.89
C LYS A 29 -10.99 2.76 -13.60
N THR A 30 -11.88 2.18 -12.80
CA THR A 30 -12.31 2.76 -11.53
C THR A 30 -11.22 2.76 -10.47
N TRP A 31 -10.23 1.86 -10.60
CA TRP A 31 -9.04 1.76 -9.75
C TRP A 31 -7.81 2.47 -10.34
N GLY A 32 -8.05 3.42 -11.23
CA GLY A 32 -6.98 4.16 -11.89
C GLY A 32 -6.50 5.38 -11.12
N GLN A 33 -5.19 5.61 -11.22
CA GLN A 33 -4.48 6.83 -10.90
C GLN A 33 -3.97 7.45 -12.21
N GLY A 34 -4.70 8.40 -12.75
CA GLY A 34 -4.43 8.89 -14.10
C GLY A 34 -4.67 7.81 -15.15
N ARG A 35 -3.63 7.43 -15.90
CA ARG A 35 -3.69 6.44 -16.99
C ARG A 35 -3.30 5.03 -16.55
N THR A 36 -2.77 4.88 -15.34
CA THR A 36 -2.23 3.63 -14.82
C THR A 36 -3.04 3.12 -13.63
N ALA A 37 -2.82 1.87 -13.26
CA ALA A 37 -3.38 1.29 -12.04
C ALA A 37 -2.87 2.03 -10.80
N PHE A 38 -3.72 2.14 -9.79
CA PHE A 38 -3.36 2.61 -8.47
C PHE A 38 -2.30 1.67 -7.85
N GLY A 39 -1.20 2.25 -7.31
CA GLY A 39 -0.07 1.50 -6.79
C GLY A 39 -0.45 0.55 -5.66
N GLY A 40 -1.27 1.02 -4.72
CA GLY A 40 -1.71 0.22 -3.59
C GLY A 40 -2.47 -1.04 -3.98
N ILE A 41 -3.37 -0.99 -4.98
CA ILE A 41 -4.08 -2.20 -5.43
C ILE A 41 -3.15 -3.17 -6.14
N SER A 42 -2.23 -2.67 -6.98
CA SER A 42 -1.26 -3.55 -7.63
C SER A 42 -0.34 -4.24 -6.63
N ALA A 43 0.15 -3.51 -5.63
CA ALA A 43 0.95 -4.07 -4.53
C ALA A 43 0.15 -5.09 -3.69
N GLY A 44 -1.11 -4.79 -3.38
CA GLY A 44 -2.02 -5.72 -2.69
C GLY A 44 -2.24 -7.03 -3.45
N MET A 45 -2.39 -6.96 -4.78
CA MET A 45 -2.51 -8.15 -5.64
C MET A 45 -1.22 -8.97 -5.66
N LEU A 46 -0.04 -8.33 -5.74
CA LEU A 46 1.26 -9.02 -5.65
C LEU A 46 1.41 -9.71 -4.28
N TYR A 47 1.04 -9.03 -3.21
CA TYR A 47 1.04 -9.65 -1.88
C TYR A 47 0.11 -10.87 -1.81
N THR A 48 -1.11 -10.77 -2.34
CA THR A 48 -2.06 -11.89 -2.35
C THR A 48 -1.50 -13.10 -3.12
N ALA A 49 -0.84 -12.85 -4.26
CA ALA A 49 -0.17 -13.88 -5.02
C ALA A 49 0.91 -14.60 -4.19
N VAL A 50 1.76 -13.84 -3.49
CA VAL A 50 2.77 -14.41 -2.59
C VAL A 50 2.13 -15.18 -1.45
N LYS A 51 1.07 -14.63 -0.84
CA LYS A 51 0.40 -15.24 0.32
C LYS A 51 -0.17 -16.62 0.02
N GLN A 52 -0.60 -16.89 -1.21
CA GLN A 52 -1.04 -18.22 -1.65
C GLN A 52 0.07 -19.28 -1.53
N GLN A 53 1.34 -18.87 -1.51
CA GLN A 53 2.49 -19.79 -1.44
C GLN A 53 3.05 -19.94 -0.01
N VAL A 54 2.50 -19.19 0.95
CA VAL A 54 2.86 -19.30 2.38
C VAL A 54 1.96 -20.31 3.05
N THR A 55 2.48 -21.50 3.29
CA THR A 55 1.70 -22.68 3.75
C THR A 55 1.59 -22.85 5.25
N ASP A 56 2.34 -22.07 6.03
CA ASP A 56 2.38 -22.14 7.49
C ASP A 56 1.88 -20.83 8.16
N ASN A 57 2.06 -20.73 9.47
CA ASN A 57 1.60 -19.61 10.29
C ASN A 57 2.56 -18.41 10.27
N ARG A 58 3.45 -18.29 9.28
CA ARG A 58 4.29 -17.11 9.11
C ARG A 58 3.43 -15.90 8.79
N VAL A 59 3.80 -14.78 9.42
CA VAL A 59 3.18 -13.49 9.19
C VAL A 59 4.11 -12.60 8.38
N LEU A 60 3.55 -11.63 7.65
CA LEU A 60 4.32 -10.66 6.90
C LEU A 60 5.17 -9.80 7.87
N ARG A 61 6.46 -9.65 7.58
CA ARG A 61 7.38 -8.80 8.36
C ARG A 61 7.78 -7.56 7.58
N SER A 62 8.05 -7.72 6.28
CA SER A 62 8.33 -6.59 5.40
C SER A 62 7.85 -6.87 3.98
N PHE A 63 7.49 -5.79 3.29
CA PHE A 63 7.05 -5.83 1.91
C PHE A 63 7.60 -4.61 1.17
N THR A 64 8.53 -4.84 0.26
CA THR A 64 9.13 -3.79 -0.56
C THR A 64 8.57 -3.85 -1.96
N THR A 65 8.14 -2.72 -2.53
CA THR A 65 7.59 -2.63 -3.87
C THR A 65 8.33 -1.57 -4.68
N ASN A 66 8.71 -1.90 -5.91
CA ASN A 66 9.28 -0.98 -6.88
C ASN A 66 8.31 -0.86 -8.06
N PHE A 67 7.90 0.37 -8.37
CA PHE A 67 7.05 0.69 -9.50
C PHE A 67 7.95 0.98 -10.71
N VAL A 68 8.24 -0.09 -11.46
CA VAL A 68 9.25 -0.09 -12.54
C VAL A 68 8.71 0.57 -13.80
N GLY A 69 7.44 0.33 -14.10
CA GLY A 69 6.78 0.86 -15.28
C GLY A 69 5.27 0.96 -15.11
N PRO A 70 4.58 1.60 -16.07
CA PRO A 70 3.14 1.77 -15.99
C PRO A 70 2.42 0.42 -16.13
N LEU A 71 1.51 0.13 -15.20
CA LEU A 71 0.55 -0.97 -15.33
C LEU A 71 -0.75 -0.38 -15.91
N SER A 72 -1.08 -0.73 -17.14
CA SER A 72 -2.23 -0.20 -17.86
C SER A 72 -3.53 -0.81 -17.34
N LEU A 73 -4.58 0.02 -17.31
CA LEU A 73 -5.91 -0.40 -16.91
C LEU A 73 -6.63 -1.14 -18.05
N GLU A 74 -7.51 -2.09 -17.69
CA GLU A 74 -8.33 -2.87 -18.63
C GLU A 74 -7.53 -3.65 -19.69
N ALA A 75 -6.24 -3.86 -19.45
CA ALA A 75 -5.39 -4.69 -20.28
C ALA A 75 -4.85 -5.84 -19.43
N PRO A 76 -4.77 -7.07 -19.97
CA PRO A 76 -4.33 -8.22 -19.21
C PRO A 76 -2.87 -8.11 -18.77
N PHE A 77 -2.60 -8.58 -17.56
CA PHE A 77 -1.25 -8.69 -17.02
C PHE A 77 -1.07 -10.01 -16.27
N SER A 78 0.16 -10.36 -15.98
CA SER A 78 0.53 -11.56 -15.27
C SER A 78 1.25 -11.22 -13.97
N ILE A 79 1.11 -12.09 -12.97
CA ILE A 79 1.96 -12.07 -11.76
C ILE A 79 2.71 -13.39 -11.69
N GLU A 80 4.02 -13.31 -11.55
CA GLU A 80 4.91 -14.43 -11.26
C GLU A 80 5.45 -14.30 -9.84
N VAL A 81 5.40 -15.38 -9.07
CA VAL A 81 5.92 -15.46 -7.70
C VAL A 81 7.05 -16.45 -7.67
N THR A 82 8.18 -16.07 -7.08
CA THR A 82 9.31 -16.96 -6.85
C THR A 82 9.65 -17.05 -5.38
N LEU A 83 9.73 -18.27 -4.85
CA LEU A 83 10.29 -18.54 -3.53
C LEU A 83 11.81 -18.46 -3.63
N LEU A 84 12.42 -17.45 -3.01
CA LEU A 84 13.88 -17.30 -2.98
C LEU A 84 14.53 -18.24 -1.97
N ARG A 85 13.91 -18.35 -0.80
CA ARG A 85 14.41 -19.21 0.27
C ARG A 85 13.34 -19.42 1.33
N THR A 86 13.25 -20.63 1.84
CA THR A 86 12.57 -20.97 3.10
C THR A 86 13.58 -21.56 4.08
N GLY A 87 13.72 -20.90 5.25
CA GLY A 87 14.45 -21.42 6.39
C GLY A 87 13.50 -21.84 7.51
N LYS A 88 14.05 -22.25 8.66
CA LYS A 88 13.25 -22.67 9.81
C LYS A 88 12.26 -21.59 10.28
N ASN A 89 12.68 -20.32 10.28
CA ASN A 89 11.91 -19.21 10.86
C ASN A 89 11.47 -18.15 9.85
N VAL A 90 12.10 -18.07 8.69
CA VAL A 90 11.92 -16.98 7.72
C VAL A 90 11.79 -17.55 6.31
N SER A 91 10.86 -17.00 5.54
CA SER A 91 10.72 -17.23 4.10
C SER A 91 10.77 -15.90 3.36
N GLN A 92 11.41 -15.90 2.19
CA GLN A 92 11.48 -14.74 1.31
C GLN A 92 11.00 -15.10 -0.09
N PHE A 93 10.18 -14.23 -0.65
CA PHE A 93 9.59 -14.35 -1.96
C PHE A 93 9.81 -13.08 -2.76
N THR A 94 9.81 -13.22 -4.08
CA THR A 94 9.57 -12.08 -4.99
C THR A 94 8.26 -12.28 -5.73
N ALA A 95 7.63 -11.17 -6.10
CA ALA A 95 6.47 -11.16 -6.99
C ALA A 95 6.71 -10.12 -8.08
N HIS A 96 6.39 -10.46 -9.31
CA HIS A 96 6.66 -9.64 -10.47
C HIS A 96 5.43 -9.54 -11.37
N ALA A 97 4.87 -8.34 -11.50
CA ALA A 97 3.81 -8.04 -12.46
C ALA A 97 4.40 -7.63 -13.80
N THR A 98 3.98 -8.30 -14.85
CA THR A 98 4.38 -8.02 -16.24
C THR A 98 3.17 -7.79 -17.14
N GLN A 99 3.26 -6.86 -18.06
CA GLN A 99 2.25 -6.54 -19.05
C GLN A 99 2.90 -6.31 -20.41
N ASP A 100 2.44 -7.01 -21.46
CA ASP A 100 3.01 -6.93 -22.81
C ASP A 100 4.54 -7.20 -22.83
N GLY A 101 4.99 -8.16 -22.01
CA GLY A 101 6.40 -8.52 -21.86
C GLY A 101 7.26 -7.48 -21.12
N LYS A 102 6.67 -6.41 -20.57
CA LYS A 102 7.37 -5.36 -19.84
C LYS A 102 7.17 -5.51 -18.34
N SER A 103 8.22 -5.23 -17.57
CA SER A 103 8.17 -5.13 -16.12
C SER A 103 7.36 -3.91 -15.68
N CYS A 104 6.35 -4.13 -14.84
CA CYS A 104 5.51 -3.05 -14.33
C CYS A 104 5.70 -2.82 -12.83
N VAL A 105 5.55 -3.87 -12.02
CA VAL A 105 5.69 -3.78 -10.57
C VAL A 105 6.50 -4.99 -10.09
N PHE A 106 7.46 -4.75 -9.22
CA PHE A 106 8.27 -5.79 -8.59
C PHE A 106 8.19 -5.64 -7.08
N SER A 107 7.93 -6.75 -6.37
CA SER A 107 7.88 -6.75 -4.91
C SER A 107 8.72 -7.87 -4.33
N GLN A 108 9.24 -7.63 -3.12
CA GLN A 108 9.86 -8.65 -2.28
C GLN A 108 9.13 -8.69 -0.94
N ALA A 109 8.80 -9.90 -0.49
CA ALA A 109 8.10 -10.16 0.76
C ALA A 109 8.94 -11.02 1.68
N CYS A 110 9.02 -10.66 2.96
CA CYS A 110 9.63 -11.44 4.01
C CYS A 110 8.56 -11.85 5.02
N PHE A 111 8.42 -13.17 5.23
CA PHE A 111 7.53 -13.76 6.23
C PHE A 111 8.33 -14.38 7.35
N GLY A 112 7.86 -14.24 8.59
CA GLY A 112 8.54 -14.76 9.76
C GLY A 112 7.56 -15.37 10.76
N ILE A 113 7.97 -16.51 11.37
CA ILE A 113 7.23 -17.15 12.45
C ILE A 113 7.51 -16.43 13.77
N ALA A 114 6.52 -16.34 14.65
CA ALA A 114 6.74 -15.88 16.02
C ALA A 114 7.57 -16.91 16.80
N ARG A 115 8.47 -16.44 17.65
CA ARG A 115 9.33 -17.29 18.48
C ARG A 115 9.64 -16.60 19.79
N ASP A 116 9.98 -17.36 20.81
CA ASP A 116 10.45 -16.83 22.07
C ASP A 116 11.77 -16.06 21.88
N SER A 117 11.86 -14.92 22.54
CA SER A 117 13.04 -14.05 22.51
C SER A 117 13.22 -13.43 23.90
N GLY A 118 14.44 -13.38 24.37
CA GLY A 118 14.82 -12.62 25.57
C GLY A 118 14.87 -11.11 25.35
N ILE A 119 14.66 -10.64 24.10
CA ILE A 119 14.65 -9.22 23.75
C ILE A 119 13.20 -8.82 23.52
N CYS A 120 12.71 -7.85 24.31
CA CYS A 120 11.41 -7.23 24.15
C CYS A 120 11.57 -5.71 24.29
N VAL A 121 11.07 -4.97 23.31
CA VAL A 121 10.92 -3.51 23.35
C VAL A 121 9.48 -3.20 23.05
N GLU A 122 8.80 -2.61 24.02
CA GLU A 122 7.40 -2.23 23.85
C GLU A 122 7.27 -1.06 22.86
N ASN A 123 6.23 -1.11 22.02
CA ASN A 123 5.89 0.00 21.18
C ASN A 123 5.15 1.06 22.00
N THR A 124 5.82 2.18 22.24
CA THR A 124 5.27 3.31 23.00
C THR A 124 4.80 4.46 22.09
N GLU A 125 4.97 4.34 20.78
CA GLU A 125 4.55 5.39 19.84
C GLU A 125 3.03 5.42 19.72
N LYS A 126 2.43 6.54 20.12
CA LYS A 126 0.98 6.77 20.09
C LYS A 126 0.68 8.06 19.32
N HIS A 127 -0.49 8.13 18.72
CA HIS A 127 -0.99 9.38 18.16
C HIS A 127 -1.95 10.06 19.15
N ASP A 128 -2.11 11.37 19.00
CA ASP A 128 -2.98 12.24 19.80
C ASP A 128 -4.19 12.77 19.02
N MET A 129 -4.41 12.27 17.79
CA MET A 129 -5.50 12.71 16.94
C MET A 129 -6.85 12.19 17.47
N PRO A 130 -7.89 13.07 17.51
CA PRO A 130 -9.23 12.64 17.88
C PRO A 130 -9.82 11.72 16.80
N GLN A 131 -10.60 10.72 17.23
CA GLN A 131 -11.30 9.84 16.28
C GLN A 131 -12.24 10.65 15.38
N PRO A 132 -12.27 10.39 14.07
CA PRO A 132 -13.07 11.16 13.15
C PRO A 132 -14.56 10.85 13.30
N ASN A 133 -15.37 11.88 13.53
CA ASN A 133 -16.84 11.76 13.51
C ASN A 133 -17.40 11.70 12.08
N LYS A 134 -16.68 12.27 11.12
CA LYS A 134 -17.03 12.29 9.68
C LYS A 134 -15.76 12.24 8.85
N ALA A 135 -15.82 11.54 7.72
CA ALA A 135 -14.78 11.63 6.73
C ALA A 135 -14.70 13.08 6.20
N LYS A 136 -13.66 13.81 6.57
CA LYS A 136 -13.32 15.11 5.97
C LYS A 136 -12.49 14.83 4.72
N PHE A 137 -13.15 14.60 3.62
CA PHE A 137 -12.60 13.99 2.44
C PHE A 137 -12.05 15.02 1.44
N ILE A 138 -11.00 14.63 0.70
CA ILE A 138 -10.62 15.32 -0.52
C ILE A 138 -11.79 15.19 -1.51
N PRO A 139 -12.43 16.29 -1.97
CA PRO A 139 -13.61 16.20 -2.81
C PRO A 139 -13.32 15.44 -4.11
N GLN A 140 -14.27 14.60 -4.53
CA GLN A 140 -14.22 13.88 -5.81
C GLN A 140 -14.52 14.87 -6.94
N ILE A 141 -13.49 15.57 -7.42
CA ILE A 141 -13.60 16.50 -8.55
C ILE A 141 -13.36 15.73 -9.84
N PRO A 142 -14.34 15.66 -10.77
CA PRO A 142 -14.17 14.96 -12.03
C PRO A 142 -12.92 15.46 -12.79
N LYS A 143 -12.15 14.52 -13.34
CA LYS A 143 -10.90 14.73 -14.09
C LYS A 143 -9.71 15.26 -13.27
N VAL A 144 -9.89 15.62 -12.00
CA VAL A 144 -8.82 16.11 -11.09
C VAL A 144 -8.46 15.06 -10.07
N THR A 145 -9.46 14.56 -9.35
CA THR A 145 -9.24 13.56 -8.30
C THR A 145 -9.06 12.16 -8.89
N PRO A 146 -8.01 11.43 -8.51
CA PRO A 146 -7.81 10.05 -8.95
C PRO A 146 -9.03 9.17 -8.68
N LYS A 147 -9.37 8.29 -9.63
CA LYS A 147 -10.61 7.51 -9.56
C LYS A 147 -10.64 6.52 -8.40
N PHE A 148 -9.50 5.95 -8.03
CA PHE A 148 -9.38 4.97 -6.96
C PHE A 148 -9.78 5.55 -5.59
N LEU A 149 -9.62 6.86 -5.36
CA LEU A 149 -9.98 7.51 -4.09
C LEU A 149 -11.46 7.36 -3.72
N ARG A 150 -12.34 7.00 -4.68
CA ARG A 150 -13.75 6.71 -4.40
C ARG A 150 -13.99 5.51 -3.47
N TYR A 151 -13.01 4.64 -3.35
CA TYR A 151 -13.09 3.44 -2.53
C TYR A 151 -12.63 3.65 -1.09
N PHE A 152 -12.09 4.82 -0.79
CA PHE A 152 -11.54 5.14 0.54
C PHE A 152 -12.26 6.33 1.17
N ASP A 153 -12.42 6.25 2.48
CA ASP A 153 -12.69 7.38 3.35
C ASP A 153 -11.34 7.81 3.95
N LEU A 154 -10.92 9.03 3.65
CA LEU A 154 -9.75 9.67 4.28
C LEU A 154 -10.26 10.83 5.13
N ALA A 155 -9.87 10.92 6.39
CA ALA A 155 -10.22 12.01 7.29
C ALA A 155 -8.93 12.76 7.65
N ILE A 156 -8.73 13.95 7.06
CA ILE A 156 -7.54 14.79 7.31
C ILE A 156 -7.77 15.57 8.60
N GLU A 157 -6.91 15.40 9.60
CA GLU A 157 -6.87 16.18 10.82
C GLU A 157 -5.86 17.34 10.71
N ASP A 158 -4.68 17.06 10.13
CA ASP A 158 -3.67 18.09 9.86
C ASP A 158 -2.99 17.80 8.52
N GLY A 159 -2.66 18.87 7.78
CA GLY A 159 -2.09 18.80 6.44
C GLY A 159 -2.86 19.64 5.43
N GLY A 160 -2.42 19.64 4.19
CA GLY A 160 -2.98 20.46 3.11
C GLY A 160 -3.56 19.62 1.97
N VAL A 161 -4.55 20.19 1.29
CA VAL A 161 -5.02 19.61 0.03
C VAL A 161 -3.91 19.72 -1.03
N PRO A 162 -3.72 18.72 -1.91
CA PRO A 162 -2.77 18.81 -3.03
C PRO A 162 -2.93 20.09 -3.84
N PHE A 163 -1.83 20.66 -4.32
CA PHE A 163 -1.76 21.81 -5.22
C PHE A 163 -2.26 23.14 -4.60
N THR A 164 -2.13 23.31 -3.27
CA THR A 164 -2.59 24.52 -2.56
C THR A 164 -1.46 25.42 -2.07
N ARG A 165 -0.22 25.22 -2.53
CA ARG A 165 0.97 26.00 -2.14
C ARG A 165 1.22 26.06 -0.64
N ARG A 166 0.98 24.98 0.07
CA ARG A 166 1.29 24.93 1.50
C ARG A 166 2.81 24.98 1.72
N LYS A 167 3.20 25.47 2.88
CA LYS A 167 4.60 25.42 3.34
C LYS A 167 4.91 24.12 4.12
N THR A 168 3.91 23.27 4.29
CA THR A 168 3.97 22.00 4.99
C THR A 168 3.95 20.85 4.01
N SER A 169 4.51 19.69 4.38
CA SER A 169 4.48 18.46 3.59
C SER A 169 4.26 17.26 4.50
N HIS A 170 3.09 17.21 5.14
CA HIS A 170 2.66 16.13 6.01
C HIS A 170 1.16 15.88 5.87
N TYR A 171 0.73 14.66 6.18
CA TYR A 171 -0.66 14.29 6.39
C TYR A 171 -0.79 13.57 7.72
N HIS A 172 -1.67 14.08 8.58
CA HIS A 172 -2.12 13.40 9.78
C HIS A 172 -3.62 13.18 9.66
N GLY A 173 -4.08 11.98 9.89
CA GLY A 173 -5.49 11.69 9.75
C GLY A 173 -5.81 10.20 9.86
N PHE A 174 -6.95 9.82 9.30
CA PHE A 174 -7.46 8.47 9.37
C PHE A 174 -7.89 7.98 8.00
N MET A 175 -7.84 6.67 7.82
CA MET A 175 -8.20 6.00 6.58
C MET A 175 -9.00 4.73 6.85
N ARG A 176 -9.94 4.42 5.95
CA ARG A 176 -10.64 3.13 5.88
C ARG A 176 -11.21 2.91 4.49
N PHE A 177 -11.64 1.71 4.19
CA PHE A 177 -12.45 1.49 2.99
C PHE A 177 -13.84 2.10 3.17
N LYS A 178 -14.34 2.78 2.14
CA LYS A 178 -15.68 3.39 2.13
C LYS A 178 -16.79 2.33 2.14
N GLN A 179 -16.60 1.28 1.36
CA GLN A 179 -17.37 0.05 1.44
C GLN A 179 -16.51 -0.95 2.21
N ALA A 180 -16.99 -1.35 3.37
CA ALA A 180 -16.28 -2.30 4.21
C ALA A 180 -16.04 -3.61 3.44
N PRO A 181 -14.80 -4.13 3.39
CA PRO A 181 -14.52 -5.44 2.84
C PRO A 181 -15.08 -6.54 3.76
N GLU A 182 -15.05 -7.79 3.30
CA GLU A 182 -15.47 -8.93 4.13
C GLU A 182 -14.59 -9.09 5.38
N ALA A 183 -13.30 -8.89 5.23
CA ALA A 183 -12.31 -8.89 6.31
C ALA A 183 -11.13 -7.99 5.97
N ILE A 184 -10.46 -7.44 6.99
CA ILE A 184 -9.18 -6.74 6.80
C ILE A 184 -8.03 -7.75 6.87
N THR A 185 -7.29 -7.85 5.79
CA THR A 185 -6.06 -8.64 5.68
C THR A 185 -4.87 -7.72 5.42
N ASP A 186 -3.64 -8.24 5.47
CA ASP A 186 -2.45 -7.45 5.11
C ASP A 186 -2.53 -6.88 3.68
N ALA A 187 -3.18 -7.59 2.73
CA ALA A 187 -3.42 -7.07 1.37
C ALA A 187 -4.28 -5.79 1.39
N HIS A 188 -5.29 -5.75 2.24
CA HIS A 188 -6.14 -4.57 2.44
C HIS A 188 -5.37 -3.43 3.08
N ILE A 189 -4.54 -3.72 4.09
CA ILE A 189 -3.70 -2.72 4.76
C ILE A 189 -2.69 -2.13 3.76
N ILE A 190 -1.98 -2.96 2.98
CA ILE A 190 -1.08 -2.52 1.90
C ILE A 190 -1.84 -1.60 0.94
N THR A 191 -3.00 -2.04 0.43
CA THR A 191 -3.80 -1.26 -0.51
C THR A 191 -4.20 0.10 0.07
N MET A 192 -4.56 0.16 1.34
CA MET A 192 -5.07 1.36 2.00
C MET A 192 -3.98 2.38 2.34
N ILE A 193 -2.79 1.92 2.74
CA ILE A 193 -1.67 2.81 3.11
C ILE A 193 -1.28 3.73 1.94
N ASP A 194 -1.31 3.22 0.70
CA ASP A 194 -0.97 3.98 -0.50
C ASP A 194 -2.10 4.93 -0.97
N ALA A 195 -3.26 4.93 -0.29
CA ALA A 195 -4.39 5.78 -0.70
C ALA A 195 -4.16 7.28 -0.45
N TRP A 196 -3.25 7.64 0.45
CA TRP A 196 -2.92 9.02 0.72
C TRP A 196 -2.11 9.65 -0.43
N PRO A 197 -2.44 10.90 -0.82
CA PRO A 197 -1.60 11.61 -1.79
C PRO A 197 -0.17 11.75 -1.27
N PRO A 198 0.85 11.75 -2.14
CA PRO A 198 2.19 12.11 -1.72
C PRO A 198 2.21 13.45 -0.97
N THR A 199 2.85 13.49 0.20
CA THR A 199 2.86 14.67 1.09
C THR A 199 3.36 15.95 0.42
N LEU A 200 4.24 15.81 -0.58
CA LEU A 200 4.81 16.91 -1.34
C LEU A 200 3.80 17.64 -2.23
N LEU A 201 2.73 16.98 -2.68
CA LEU A 201 1.77 17.57 -3.61
C LEU A 201 1.06 18.79 -3.04
N GLN A 202 0.94 18.91 -1.71
CA GLN A 202 0.35 20.10 -1.09
C GLN A 202 1.22 21.35 -1.23
N MET A 203 2.53 21.23 -1.44
CA MET A 203 3.45 22.35 -1.65
C MET A 203 3.37 22.89 -3.09
N MET A 204 2.95 22.08 -4.03
CA MET A 204 2.86 22.46 -5.44
C MET A 204 1.71 23.44 -5.69
N LYS A 205 1.87 24.28 -6.72
CA LYS A 205 0.82 25.21 -7.18
C LYS A 205 -0.07 24.60 -8.25
N LEU A 206 0.56 23.88 -9.16
CA LEU A 206 -0.09 23.28 -10.33
C LEU A 206 0.05 21.76 -10.25
N PRO A 207 -0.93 21.03 -10.78
CA PRO A 207 -0.80 19.58 -10.93
C PRO A 207 0.39 19.24 -11.84
N ALA A 208 1.30 18.40 -11.34
CA ALA A 208 2.34 17.78 -12.12
C ALA A 208 2.35 16.28 -11.86
N PRO A 209 2.86 15.48 -12.79
CA PRO A 209 3.01 14.05 -12.57
C PRO A 209 3.89 13.78 -11.35
N ALA A 210 3.44 12.87 -10.51
CA ALA A 210 4.22 12.34 -9.39
C ALA A 210 4.03 10.83 -9.35
N SER A 211 5.09 10.10 -9.05
CA SER A 211 5.07 8.65 -9.00
C SER A 211 5.94 8.15 -7.86
N THR A 212 5.39 7.28 -7.04
CA THR A 212 6.21 6.47 -6.14
C THR A 212 7.10 5.55 -6.98
N VAL A 213 8.39 5.58 -6.76
CA VAL A 213 9.36 4.72 -7.45
C VAL A 213 9.77 3.53 -6.59
N SER A 214 9.85 3.71 -5.27
CA SER A 214 10.15 2.67 -4.32
C SER A 214 9.32 2.86 -3.04
N TRP A 215 8.81 1.78 -2.51
CA TRP A 215 7.98 1.74 -1.31
C TRP A 215 8.37 0.55 -0.44
N ASN A 216 8.64 0.81 0.83
CA ASN A 216 8.91 -0.20 1.84
C ASN A 216 7.88 -0.14 2.95
N LEU A 217 7.35 -1.30 3.32
CA LEU A 217 6.46 -1.51 4.46
C LEU A 217 7.10 -2.47 5.46
N GLU A 218 7.07 -2.10 6.72
CA GLU A 218 7.42 -2.96 7.85
C GLU A 218 6.15 -3.22 8.66
N PHE A 219 5.80 -4.49 8.88
CA PHE A 219 4.62 -4.90 9.62
C PHE A 219 5.00 -5.25 11.07
N ILE A 220 4.35 -4.60 12.02
CA ILE A 220 4.60 -4.71 13.46
C ILE A 220 3.61 -5.70 14.06
N HIS A 221 4.07 -6.88 14.40
CA HIS A 221 3.23 -7.92 14.99
C HIS A 221 3.49 -8.10 16.50
N PRO A 222 2.47 -8.65 17.24
CA PRO A 222 1.19 -9.16 16.76
C PRO A 222 0.18 -8.05 16.46
N HIS A 223 -0.68 -8.27 15.44
CA HIS A 223 -1.83 -7.42 15.23
C HIS A 223 -3.02 -7.92 16.06
N LYS A 224 -3.80 -7.00 16.62
CA LYS A 224 -5.11 -7.30 17.18
C LYS A 224 -6.13 -7.50 16.06
N PRO A 225 -7.22 -8.25 16.31
CA PRO A 225 -8.32 -8.31 15.36
C PRO A 225 -8.90 -6.92 15.08
N VAL A 226 -9.11 -6.61 13.80
CA VAL A 226 -9.71 -5.35 13.35
C VAL A 226 -11.04 -5.62 12.64
N SER A 227 -12.01 -4.72 12.83
CA SER A 227 -13.26 -4.75 12.09
C SER A 227 -13.07 -4.13 10.70
N PRO A 228 -13.80 -4.62 9.68
CA PRO A 228 -13.81 -4.01 8.35
C PRO A 228 -14.19 -2.54 8.30
N THR A 229 -14.87 -2.04 9.35
CA THR A 229 -15.31 -0.64 9.47
C THR A 229 -14.40 0.23 10.32
N ASP A 230 -13.37 -0.35 10.94
CA ASP A 230 -12.45 0.39 11.81
C ASP A 230 -11.65 1.44 11.02
N TRP A 231 -11.36 2.55 11.69
CA TRP A 231 -10.44 3.56 11.19
C TRP A 231 -9.02 3.18 11.57
N PHE A 232 -8.11 3.39 10.61
CA PHE A 232 -6.68 3.31 10.83
C PHE A 232 -6.11 4.72 10.85
N ALA A 233 -5.33 5.04 11.89
CA ALA A 233 -4.65 6.32 11.96
C ALA A 233 -3.39 6.31 11.08
N TYR A 234 -3.06 7.47 10.53
CA TYR A 234 -1.95 7.67 9.60
C TYR A 234 -1.28 9.02 9.88
N LYS A 235 0.01 8.99 10.16
CA LYS A 235 0.83 10.21 10.22
C LYS A 235 2.00 10.05 9.26
N ALA A 236 2.05 10.90 8.24
CA ALA A 236 3.13 10.93 7.25
C ALA A 236 3.76 12.30 7.15
N HIS A 237 5.05 12.33 6.88
CA HIS A 237 5.79 13.55 6.62
C HIS A 237 6.95 13.32 5.65
N THR A 238 7.30 14.37 4.92
CA THR A 238 8.50 14.39 4.09
C THR A 238 9.72 14.60 4.99
N ARG A 239 10.69 13.69 4.88
CA ARG A 239 11.98 13.82 5.57
C ARG A 239 12.90 14.79 4.84
N GLN A 240 12.92 14.69 3.51
CA GLN A 240 13.72 15.55 2.64
C GLN A 240 13.15 15.51 1.23
N ALA A 241 13.29 16.62 0.48
CA ALA A 241 13.00 16.67 -0.95
C ALA A 241 14.00 17.59 -1.65
N ALA A 242 14.59 17.10 -2.74
CA ALA A 242 15.47 17.83 -3.64
C ALA A 242 15.57 17.07 -4.96
N ASP A 243 16.05 17.76 -6.00
CA ASP A 243 16.38 17.17 -7.31
C ASP A 243 15.23 16.38 -7.96
N GLY A 244 13.98 16.79 -7.71
CA GLY A 244 12.78 16.12 -8.22
C GLY A 244 12.39 14.85 -7.45
N TYR A 245 12.99 14.57 -6.29
CA TYR A 245 12.66 13.42 -5.44
C TYR A 245 12.28 13.84 -4.03
N GLY A 246 11.33 13.13 -3.44
CA GLY A 246 10.97 13.28 -2.05
C GLY A 246 10.98 11.95 -1.32
N HIS A 247 11.46 11.99 -0.08
CA HIS A 247 11.54 10.86 0.83
C HIS A 247 10.52 11.04 1.93
N THR A 248 9.50 10.18 1.97
CA THR A 248 8.41 10.25 2.94
C THR A 248 8.42 9.06 3.87
N GLU A 249 7.99 9.28 5.09
CA GLU A 249 7.82 8.25 6.11
C GLU A 249 6.45 8.41 6.76
N ALA A 250 5.79 7.29 7.04
CA ALA A 250 4.51 7.26 7.72
C ALA A 250 4.48 6.16 8.77
N THR A 251 3.78 6.44 9.87
CA THR A 251 3.38 5.44 10.88
C THR A 251 1.89 5.21 10.79
N ILE A 252 1.46 3.97 10.95
CA ILE A 252 0.07 3.52 10.86
C ILE A 252 -0.32 2.83 12.15
N TRP A 253 -1.48 3.23 12.73
CA TRP A 253 -2.03 2.64 13.94
C TRP A 253 -3.39 2.04 13.68
N ASP A 254 -3.72 1.03 14.47
CA ASP A 254 -5.06 0.48 14.56
C ASP A 254 -5.99 1.36 15.41
N LYS A 255 -7.25 0.92 15.59
CA LYS A 255 -8.27 1.64 16.39
C LYS A 255 -7.90 1.76 17.88
N ASP A 256 -7.04 0.90 18.38
CA ASP A 256 -6.57 0.88 19.77
C ASP A 256 -5.30 1.71 19.98
N ASN A 257 -4.89 2.46 18.92
CA ASN A 257 -3.68 3.29 18.90
C ASN A 257 -2.39 2.45 19.04
N GLU A 258 -2.41 1.21 18.52
CA GLU A 258 -1.20 0.39 18.44
C GLU A 258 -0.61 0.50 17.03
N VAL A 259 0.72 0.71 16.92
CA VAL A 259 1.39 0.74 15.62
C VAL A 259 1.32 -0.63 14.96
N ILE A 260 0.81 -0.67 13.74
CA ILE A 260 0.69 -1.90 12.95
C ILE A 260 1.63 -1.93 11.75
N ALA A 261 2.03 -0.76 11.24
CA ALA A 261 2.96 -0.69 10.11
C ALA A 261 3.76 0.63 10.11
N ILE A 262 4.95 0.57 9.51
CA ILE A 262 5.78 1.72 9.14
C ILE A 262 5.93 1.69 7.62
N SER A 263 5.79 2.85 6.98
CA SER A 263 5.83 3.01 5.53
C SER A 263 6.89 4.04 5.15
N ARG A 264 7.73 3.71 4.17
CA ARG A 264 8.70 4.64 3.58
C ARG A 264 8.60 4.63 2.06
N GLN A 265 8.51 5.81 1.48
CA GLN A 265 8.40 5.97 0.03
C GLN A 265 9.44 6.95 -0.52
N THR A 266 9.98 6.63 -1.68
CA THR A 266 10.67 7.58 -2.55
C THR A 266 9.72 7.95 -3.68
N VAL A 267 9.40 9.24 -3.78
CA VAL A 267 8.46 9.79 -4.76
C VAL A 267 9.22 10.65 -5.75
N ALA A 268 9.09 10.39 -7.05
CA ALA A 268 9.58 11.27 -8.10
C ALA A 268 8.49 12.30 -8.47
N ILE A 269 8.89 13.56 -8.66
CA ILE A 269 8.02 14.67 -9.07
C ILE A 269 8.58 15.24 -10.34
N PHE A 270 7.71 15.49 -11.32
CA PHE A 270 8.03 15.98 -12.66
C PHE A 270 7.42 17.37 -12.90
N ASP A 271 7.75 18.35 -12.02
CA ASP A 271 7.29 19.74 -12.05
C ASP A 271 8.13 20.64 -12.94
#